data_ff997a8cdcf45f00f117b97c2df809a7
#
_entry.id   ff997a8cdcf45f00f117b97c2df809a7
#
_cell.length_a   1.000
_cell.length_b   1.000
_cell.length_c   1.000
_cell.angle_alpha   90.00
_cell.angle_beta   90.00
_cell.angle_gamma   90.00
#
_symmetry.space_group_name_H-M   'P 1'
#
loop_
_entity.id
_entity.type
_entity.pdbx_description
1 polymer ?
#
loop_
_entity_poly.entity_id
_entity_poly.type
_entity_poly.pdbx_seq_one_letter_code
_entity_poly.pdbx_strand_id
1 'polypeptide(L)'
;LQGGMLEMHQTTFGGLAALFGPAQVLDLPYTFADDAVAECVMDGPLLAEMGKSILDQGLGLRLMAVGNTGGWRSFATTRQRIQSPADLARLRIRTLPSALEQEMVRELGGSPTPLPWSEVYYALSAGLLDGTKNSVQDVVGMKLHEHIRFLLVDRHSYMGSMWWYSEKQWQTL
;
A
#
# COMPACT_ATOMS: atom_id res chain seq x y z
N LEU A 1 -12.63 -12.03 -5.80
CA LEU A 1 -12.49 -11.98 -7.26
C LEU A 1 -12.24 -13.36 -7.85
N GLN A 2 -11.16 -14.05 -7.48
CA GLN A 2 -10.77 -15.35 -8.06
C GLN A 2 -11.91 -16.39 -8.04
N GLY A 3 -12.69 -16.44 -6.96
CA GLY A 3 -13.86 -17.33 -6.85
C GLY A 3 -15.10 -16.85 -7.59
N GLY A 4 -15.09 -15.64 -8.17
CA GLY A 4 -16.23 -15.05 -8.87
C GLY A 4 -17.36 -14.54 -7.99
N MET A 5 -17.15 -14.40 -6.66
CA MET A 5 -18.15 -13.83 -5.75
C MET A 5 -18.23 -12.31 -5.81
N LEU A 6 -17.18 -11.66 -6.29
CA LEU A 6 -17.11 -10.22 -6.56
C LEU A 6 -16.65 -10.03 -7.99
N GLU A 7 -17.24 -9.05 -8.66
CA GLU A 7 -16.89 -8.71 -10.04
C GLU A 7 -15.60 -7.89 -10.09
N MET A 8 -15.46 -6.91 -9.21
CA MET A 8 -14.38 -5.93 -9.24
C MET A 8 -13.81 -5.66 -7.84
N HIS A 9 -12.53 -5.31 -7.79
CA HIS A 9 -11.84 -4.90 -6.57
C HIS A 9 -10.68 -3.97 -6.91
N GLN A 10 -10.44 -3.00 -6.04
CA GLN A 10 -9.26 -2.14 -6.08
C GLN A 10 -8.25 -2.58 -5.02
N THR A 11 -6.97 -2.64 -5.37
CA THR A 11 -5.88 -2.86 -4.42
C THR A 11 -4.69 -1.96 -4.73
N THR A 12 -3.90 -1.62 -3.73
CA THR A 12 -2.61 -0.96 -3.92
C THR A 12 -1.55 -1.95 -4.39
N PHE A 13 -0.39 -1.47 -4.86
CA PHE A 13 0.73 -2.31 -5.27
C PHE A 13 1.15 -3.29 -4.17
N GLY A 14 1.36 -2.79 -2.94
CA GLY A 14 1.70 -3.65 -1.81
C GLY A 14 0.60 -4.63 -1.40
N GLY A 15 -0.68 -4.28 -1.66
CA GLY A 15 -1.80 -5.20 -1.43
C GLY A 15 -1.85 -6.39 -2.40
N LEU A 16 -1.29 -6.24 -3.60
CA LEU A 16 -1.17 -7.32 -4.58
C LEU A 16 -0.02 -8.29 -4.27
N ALA A 17 0.94 -7.86 -3.46
CA ALA A 17 2.19 -8.58 -3.20
C ALA A 17 2.01 -10.02 -2.71
N ALA A 18 0.97 -10.29 -1.92
CA ALA A 18 0.66 -11.63 -1.42
C ALA A 18 0.22 -12.60 -2.53
N LEU A 19 -0.33 -12.09 -3.63
CA LEU A 19 -0.81 -12.87 -4.76
C LEU A 19 0.21 -12.90 -5.90
N PHE A 20 0.89 -11.77 -6.13
CA PHE A 20 1.86 -11.59 -7.21
C PHE A 20 3.08 -10.83 -6.68
N GLY A 21 4.09 -11.58 -6.24
CA GLY A 21 5.31 -11.04 -5.61
C GLY A 21 6.03 -9.94 -6.38
N PRO A 22 6.14 -10.01 -7.74
CA PRO A 22 6.79 -8.95 -8.51
C PRO A 22 6.19 -7.55 -8.36
N ALA A 23 4.90 -7.44 -7.97
CA ALA A 23 4.28 -6.13 -7.72
C ALA A 23 4.98 -5.31 -6.63
N GLN A 24 5.73 -5.94 -5.74
CA GLN A 24 6.47 -5.26 -4.66
C GLN A 24 7.52 -4.28 -5.17
N VAL A 25 8.03 -4.46 -6.39
CA VAL A 25 9.02 -3.54 -6.97
C VAL A 25 8.49 -2.11 -7.05
N LEU A 26 7.20 -1.94 -7.26
CA LEU A 26 6.55 -0.63 -7.36
C LEU A 26 6.32 0.04 -5.99
N ASP A 27 6.49 -0.72 -4.91
CA ASP A 27 6.31 -0.23 -3.53
C ASP A 27 7.65 -0.06 -2.79
N LEU A 28 8.78 -0.31 -3.49
CA LEU A 28 10.12 -0.07 -2.96
C LEU A 28 10.27 1.41 -2.58
N PRO A 29 10.87 1.71 -1.42
CA PRO A 29 11.12 3.09 -1.02
C PRO A 29 11.94 3.86 -2.07
N TYR A 30 11.50 5.08 -2.34
CA TYR A 30 12.19 6.04 -3.23
C TYR A 30 12.42 5.55 -4.68
N THR A 31 11.60 4.59 -5.14
CA THR A 31 11.65 4.10 -6.55
C THR A 31 11.30 5.19 -7.54
N PHE A 32 10.34 6.06 -7.20
CA PHE A 32 9.92 7.16 -8.05
C PHE A 32 10.48 8.48 -7.52
N ALA A 33 11.00 9.30 -8.41
CA ALA A 33 11.57 10.61 -8.05
C ALA A 33 10.46 11.63 -7.73
N ASP A 34 9.36 11.58 -8.47
CA ASP A 34 8.22 12.50 -8.36
C ASP A 34 6.95 11.88 -8.95
N ASP A 35 5.85 12.65 -8.91
CA ASP A 35 4.55 12.23 -9.44
C ASP A 35 4.59 11.95 -10.95
N ALA A 36 5.31 12.77 -11.72
CA ALA A 36 5.38 12.61 -13.17
C ALA A 36 6.05 11.29 -13.57
N VAL A 37 7.13 10.92 -12.87
CA VAL A 37 7.81 9.62 -13.07
C VAL A 37 6.90 8.47 -12.67
N ALA A 38 6.22 8.57 -11.53
CA ALA A 38 5.29 7.53 -11.07
C ALA A 38 4.14 7.33 -12.06
N GLU A 39 3.52 8.41 -12.51
CA GLU A 39 2.41 8.39 -13.48
C GLU A 39 2.87 7.85 -14.84
N CYS A 40 4.04 8.27 -15.33
CA CYS A 40 4.63 7.74 -16.56
C CYS A 40 4.83 6.21 -16.51
N VAL A 41 5.26 5.67 -15.36
CA VAL A 41 5.41 4.22 -15.19
C VAL A 41 4.03 3.54 -15.11
N MET A 42 3.05 4.15 -14.46
CA MET A 42 1.70 3.59 -14.36
C MET A 42 0.97 3.58 -15.71
N ASP A 43 1.18 4.59 -16.55
CA ASP A 43 0.61 4.67 -17.90
C ASP A 43 1.44 3.90 -18.93
N GLY A 44 2.63 3.44 -18.54
CA GLY A 44 3.58 2.76 -19.40
C GLY A 44 3.31 1.26 -19.57
N PRO A 45 4.14 0.58 -20.41
CA PRO A 45 3.95 -0.83 -20.74
C PRO A 45 4.15 -1.77 -19.55
N LEU A 46 4.92 -1.37 -18.52
CA LEU A 46 5.25 -2.24 -17.38
C LEU A 46 3.99 -2.77 -16.69
N LEU A 47 3.02 -1.92 -16.43
CA LEU A 47 1.78 -2.31 -15.74
C LEU A 47 0.88 -3.16 -16.64
N ALA A 48 0.87 -2.90 -17.93
CA ALA A 48 0.15 -3.73 -18.91
C ALA A 48 0.75 -5.14 -19.00
N GLU A 49 2.08 -5.23 -19.06
CA GLU A 49 2.82 -6.50 -19.05
C GLU A 49 2.62 -7.27 -17.74
N MET A 50 2.62 -6.58 -16.62
CA MET A 50 2.32 -7.17 -15.31
C MET A 50 0.89 -7.73 -15.27
N GLY A 51 -0.09 -6.96 -15.73
CA GLY A 51 -1.49 -7.42 -15.84
C GLY A 51 -1.63 -8.64 -16.73
N LYS A 52 -0.94 -8.66 -17.87
CA LYS A 52 -0.87 -9.82 -18.76
C LYS A 52 -0.24 -11.03 -18.07
N SER A 53 0.88 -10.85 -17.38
CA SER A 53 1.56 -11.93 -16.64
C SER A 53 0.66 -12.55 -15.58
N ILE A 54 -0.10 -11.74 -14.85
CA ILE A 54 -1.06 -12.19 -13.84
C ILE A 54 -2.16 -13.05 -14.47
N LEU A 55 -2.67 -12.62 -15.62
CA LEU A 55 -3.69 -13.34 -16.36
C LEU A 55 -3.15 -14.67 -16.92
N ASP A 56 -1.96 -14.64 -17.54
CA ASP A 56 -1.30 -15.83 -18.13
C ASP A 56 -0.95 -16.88 -17.06
N GLN A 57 -0.67 -16.47 -15.82
CA GLN A 57 -0.44 -17.37 -14.69
C GLN A 57 -1.74 -17.97 -14.12
N GLY A 58 -2.89 -17.62 -14.66
CA GLY A 58 -4.17 -18.15 -14.21
C GLY A 58 -4.59 -17.68 -12.83
N LEU A 59 -4.12 -16.50 -12.39
CA LEU A 59 -4.46 -15.95 -11.07
C LEU A 59 -5.92 -15.45 -10.97
N GLY A 60 -6.70 -15.57 -12.05
CA GLY A 60 -8.12 -15.25 -12.07
C GLY A 60 -8.44 -13.76 -11.98
N LEU A 61 -7.48 -12.91 -12.29
CA LEU A 61 -7.57 -11.46 -12.22
C LEU A 61 -7.25 -10.82 -13.57
N ARG A 62 -8.09 -9.88 -14.00
CA ARG A 62 -7.90 -9.06 -15.19
C ARG A 62 -7.67 -7.61 -14.77
N LEU A 63 -6.54 -7.04 -15.15
CA LEU A 63 -6.26 -5.62 -14.91
C LEU A 63 -7.14 -4.76 -15.82
N MET A 64 -7.89 -3.84 -15.22
CA MET A 64 -8.81 -2.94 -15.92
C MET A 64 -8.28 -1.51 -16.00
N ALA A 65 -7.71 -1.04 -14.90
CA ALA A 65 -7.18 0.31 -14.80
C ALA A 65 -6.08 0.39 -13.74
N VAL A 66 -5.23 1.38 -13.90
CA VAL A 66 -4.23 1.79 -12.91
C VAL A 66 -4.49 3.25 -12.57
N GLY A 67 -4.19 3.62 -11.35
CA GLY A 67 -4.37 5.01 -10.89
C GLY A 67 -3.64 5.23 -9.58
N ASN A 68 -3.98 6.32 -8.93
CA ASN A 68 -3.36 6.71 -7.67
C ASN A 68 -4.45 6.85 -6.59
N THR A 69 -4.15 6.49 -5.36
CA THR A 69 -5.08 6.52 -4.21
C THR A 69 -4.65 7.49 -3.12
N GLY A 70 -4.01 8.59 -3.47
CA GLY A 70 -3.62 9.59 -2.47
C GLY A 70 -2.17 10.02 -2.52
N GLY A 71 -1.43 9.63 -3.56
CA GLY A 71 -0.06 10.06 -3.79
C GLY A 71 0.95 9.29 -2.94
N TRP A 72 1.63 9.97 -2.03
CA TRP A 72 2.81 9.44 -1.35
C TRP A 72 2.50 8.97 0.06
N ARG A 73 3.03 7.79 0.41
CA ARG A 73 3.07 7.32 1.79
C ARG A 73 4.09 8.10 2.58
N SER A 74 3.72 8.39 3.80
CA SER A 74 4.56 9.05 4.79
C SER A 74 4.32 8.45 6.16
N PHE A 75 5.34 8.44 7.01
CA PHE A 75 5.18 7.94 8.38
C PHE A 75 4.33 8.89 9.22
N ALA A 76 3.38 8.33 9.94
CA ALA A 76 2.49 9.05 10.84
C ALA A 76 2.44 8.34 12.19
N THR A 77 2.59 9.08 13.29
CA THR A 77 2.72 8.52 14.64
C THR A 77 1.80 9.18 15.65
N THR A 78 1.47 8.45 16.71
CA THR A 78 0.54 8.88 17.76
C THR A 78 1.21 9.72 18.85
N ARG A 79 2.46 9.44 19.22
CA ARG A 79 3.09 10.00 20.42
C ARG A 79 4.47 10.62 20.19
N GLN A 80 5.21 10.14 19.21
CA GLN A 80 6.61 10.50 19.02
C GLN A 80 6.83 11.11 17.63
N ARG A 81 7.54 12.22 17.56
CA ARG A 81 8.00 12.80 16.31
C ARG A 81 9.17 11.98 15.77
N ILE A 82 9.17 11.70 14.49
CA ILE A 82 10.28 11.05 13.78
C ILE A 82 11.14 12.14 13.16
N GLN A 83 12.41 12.19 13.53
CA GLN A 83 13.45 13.08 12.98
C GLN A 83 14.62 12.29 12.39
N SER A 84 14.77 11.03 12.80
CA SER A 84 15.77 10.10 12.30
C SER A 84 15.22 8.68 12.30
N PRO A 85 15.85 7.73 11.58
CA PRO A 85 15.45 6.32 11.64
C PRO A 85 15.44 5.74 13.07
N ALA A 86 16.35 6.20 13.94
CA ALA A 86 16.42 5.75 15.34
C ALA A 86 15.12 6.03 16.12
N ASP A 87 14.36 7.04 15.73
CA ASP A 87 13.09 7.39 16.37
C ASP A 87 11.96 6.39 16.08
N LEU A 88 12.13 5.52 15.06
CA LEU A 88 11.22 4.41 14.78
C LEU A 88 11.46 3.20 15.69
N ALA A 89 12.58 3.19 16.44
CA ALA A 89 12.94 2.05 17.26
C ALA A 89 11.81 1.66 18.22
N ARG A 90 11.39 0.38 18.13
CA ARG A 90 10.33 -0.25 18.93
C ARG A 90 8.92 0.30 18.70
N LEU A 91 8.70 1.26 17.79
CA LEU A 91 7.35 1.69 17.45
C LEU A 91 6.64 0.60 16.66
N ARG A 92 5.42 0.28 17.07
CA ARG A 92 4.53 -0.64 16.35
C ARG A 92 3.92 0.12 15.17
N ILE A 93 4.47 -0.12 13.99
CA ILE A 93 4.05 0.56 12.76
C ILE A 93 3.17 -0.38 11.94
N ARG A 94 1.97 0.06 11.61
CA ARG A 94 1.10 -0.71 10.71
C ARG A 94 1.76 -0.87 9.34
N THR A 95 1.70 -2.08 8.83
CA THR A 95 2.08 -2.42 7.46
C THR A 95 0.95 -3.16 6.75
N LEU A 96 1.02 -3.24 5.43
CA LEU A 96 0.30 -4.27 4.68
C LEU A 96 0.91 -5.65 4.96
N PRO A 97 0.23 -6.75 4.64
CA PRO A 97 0.81 -8.10 4.68
C PRO A 97 1.79 -8.32 3.50
N SER A 98 2.72 -7.39 3.31
CA SER A 98 3.78 -7.36 2.32
C SER A 98 5.11 -7.60 3.03
N ALA A 99 5.91 -8.54 2.55
CA ALA A 99 7.22 -8.83 3.11
C ALA A 99 8.13 -7.60 3.02
N LEU A 100 8.10 -6.90 1.87
CA LEU A 100 8.87 -5.67 1.65
C LEU A 100 8.55 -4.59 2.68
N GLU A 101 7.25 -4.30 2.88
CA GLU A 101 6.85 -3.27 3.84
C GLU A 101 7.23 -3.61 5.27
N GLN A 102 7.11 -4.88 5.64
CA GLN A 102 7.51 -5.33 6.96
C GLN A 102 9.03 -5.24 7.16
N GLU A 103 9.80 -5.65 6.14
CA GLU A 103 11.26 -5.58 6.20
C GLU A 103 11.76 -4.14 6.28
N MET A 104 11.20 -3.23 5.48
CA MET A 104 11.52 -1.81 5.56
C MET A 104 11.34 -1.27 6.99
N VAL A 105 10.25 -1.61 7.66
CA VAL A 105 10.00 -1.16 9.04
C VAL A 105 11.00 -1.78 10.00
N ARG A 106 11.38 -3.06 9.83
CA ARG A 106 12.40 -3.74 10.68
C ARG A 106 13.77 -3.10 10.51
N GLU A 107 14.20 -2.86 9.27
CA GLU A 107 15.50 -2.25 8.97
C GLU A 107 15.63 -0.83 9.56
N LEU A 108 14.51 -0.12 9.67
CA LEU A 108 14.44 1.17 10.35
C LEU A 108 14.35 1.05 11.90
N GLY A 109 14.39 -0.17 12.43
CA GLY A 109 14.34 -0.45 13.88
C GLY A 109 12.93 -0.50 14.49
N GLY A 110 11.88 -0.36 13.69
CA GLY A 110 10.50 -0.44 14.11
C GLY A 110 9.98 -1.87 14.21
N SER A 111 8.78 -2.02 14.77
CA SER A 111 8.05 -3.28 14.88
C SER A 111 6.88 -3.30 13.88
N PRO A 112 6.99 -3.99 12.74
CA PRO A 112 5.91 -4.04 11.77
C PRO A 112 4.72 -4.82 12.32
N THR A 113 3.53 -4.27 12.14
CA THR A 113 2.27 -4.88 12.55
C THR A 113 1.35 -4.99 11.33
N PRO A 114 1.34 -6.12 10.62
CA PRO A 114 0.49 -6.29 9.45
C PRO A 114 -0.99 -6.35 9.87
N LEU A 115 -1.77 -5.40 9.35
CA LEU A 115 -3.21 -5.30 9.59
C LEU A 115 -3.97 -4.89 8.32
N PRO A 116 -5.18 -5.44 8.09
CA PRO A 116 -6.10 -4.94 7.07
C PRO A 116 -6.38 -3.45 7.25
N TRP A 117 -6.64 -2.76 6.16
CA TRP A 117 -6.92 -1.32 6.18
C TRP A 117 -8.11 -0.96 7.08
N SER A 118 -9.16 -1.75 7.06
CA SER A 118 -10.37 -1.55 7.87
C SER A 118 -10.15 -1.58 9.38
N GLU A 119 -9.03 -2.16 9.85
CA GLU A 119 -8.73 -2.29 11.28
C GLU A 119 -7.83 -1.18 11.82
N VAL A 120 -7.23 -0.36 10.93
CA VAL A 120 -6.19 0.62 11.30
C VAL A 120 -6.70 1.67 12.28
N TYR A 121 -7.90 2.23 12.03
CA TYR A 121 -8.49 3.24 12.91
C TYR A 121 -8.64 2.71 14.35
N TYR A 122 -9.26 1.54 14.49
CA TYR A 122 -9.49 0.93 15.81
C TYR A 122 -8.20 0.53 16.50
N ALA A 123 -7.22 0.02 15.76
CA ALA A 123 -5.92 -0.34 16.33
C ALA A 123 -5.15 0.88 16.85
N LEU A 124 -5.22 2.02 16.15
CA LEU A 124 -4.68 3.30 16.62
C LEU A 124 -5.43 3.81 17.85
N SER A 125 -6.77 3.79 17.83
CA SER A 125 -7.60 4.26 18.95
C SER A 125 -7.39 3.45 20.21
N ALA A 126 -7.22 2.14 20.08
CA ALA A 126 -6.96 1.22 21.19
C ALA A 126 -5.48 1.24 21.66
N GLY A 127 -4.61 2.02 21.01
CA GLY A 127 -3.19 2.05 21.34
C GLY A 127 -2.45 0.75 21.03
N LEU A 128 -2.97 -0.08 20.12
CA LEU A 128 -2.31 -1.29 19.64
C LEU A 128 -1.22 -0.97 18.62
N LEU A 129 -1.29 0.20 17.98
CA LEU A 129 -0.32 0.75 17.06
C LEU A 129 0.22 2.07 17.60
N ASP A 130 1.48 2.34 17.31
CA ASP A 130 2.14 3.62 17.58
C ASP A 130 2.19 4.50 16.34
N GLY A 131 1.91 3.92 15.16
CA GLY A 131 1.87 4.67 13.90
C GLY A 131 1.46 3.82 12.70
N THR A 132 1.39 4.51 11.57
CA THR A 132 1.11 3.94 10.25
C THR A 132 1.95 4.66 9.20
N LYS A 133 1.92 4.16 7.96
CA LYS A 133 2.51 4.81 6.79
C LYS A 133 1.48 4.86 5.67
N ASN A 134 0.91 6.02 5.53
CA ASN A 134 -0.18 6.28 4.60
C ASN A 134 -0.06 7.67 3.97
N SER A 135 -0.88 7.95 2.98
CA SER A 135 -0.99 9.30 2.42
C SER A 135 -1.68 10.25 3.40
N VAL A 136 -1.48 11.54 3.21
CA VAL A 136 -2.20 12.58 3.95
C VAL A 136 -3.70 12.45 3.72
N GLN A 137 -4.12 12.13 2.49
CA GLN A 137 -5.53 11.93 2.15
C GLN A 137 -6.15 10.78 2.92
N ASP A 138 -5.44 9.65 3.07
CA ASP A 138 -5.89 8.51 3.88
C ASP A 138 -6.03 8.89 5.36
N VAL A 139 -5.03 9.60 5.89
CA VAL A 139 -5.03 10.05 7.30
C VAL A 139 -6.26 10.91 7.58
N VAL A 140 -6.64 11.78 6.65
CA VAL A 140 -7.82 12.64 6.80
C VAL A 140 -9.10 11.84 6.51
N GLY A 141 -9.17 11.12 5.39
CA GLY A 141 -10.37 10.41 4.94
C GLY A 141 -10.85 9.33 5.90
N MET A 142 -9.92 8.61 6.53
CA MET A 142 -10.20 7.59 7.56
C MET A 142 -10.19 8.15 8.98
N LYS A 143 -10.14 9.47 9.13
CA LYS A 143 -10.11 10.16 10.43
C LYS A 143 -8.95 9.72 11.36
N LEU A 144 -7.88 9.18 10.80
CA LEU A 144 -6.73 8.73 11.60
C LEU A 144 -6.07 9.90 12.35
N HIS A 145 -6.25 11.13 11.86
CA HIS A 145 -5.80 12.37 12.51
C HIS A 145 -6.39 12.58 13.93
N GLU A 146 -7.47 11.90 14.29
CA GLU A 146 -7.99 11.92 15.66
C GLU A 146 -7.02 11.25 16.66
N HIS A 147 -6.18 10.33 16.19
CA HIS A 147 -5.21 9.58 16.99
C HIS A 147 -3.77 9.92 16.64
N ILE A 148 -3.48 10.30 15.38
CA ILE A 148 -2.15 10.69 14.91
C ILE A 148 -1.85 12.14 15.30
N ARG A 149 -0.65 12.38 15.82
CA ARG A 149 -0.20 13.72 16.23
C ARG A 149 0.97 14.25 15.42
N PHE A 150 1.73 13.36 14.79
CA PHE A 150 2.92 13.71 14.04
C PHE A 150 2.91 13.05 12.69
N LEU A 151 3.26 13.80 11.65
CA LEU A 151 3.45 13.32 10.30
C LEU A 151 4.85 13.71 9.86
N LEU A 152 5.64 12.72 9.42
CA LEU A 152 6.89 12.93 8.71
C LEU A 152 6.57 12.85 7.21
N VAL A 153 6.70 13.97 6.49
CA VAL A 153 6.43 14.01 5.05
C VAL A 153 7.70 13.58 4.30
N ASP A 154 8.02 12.29 4.39
CA ASP A 154 9.20 11.68 3.79
C ASP A 154 8.94 11.11 2.39
N ARG A 155 7.67 10.94 2.01
CA ARG A 155 7.25 10.47 0.68
C ARG A 155 8.02 9.22 0.21
N HIS A 156 8.15 8.23 1.09
CA HIS A 156 8.99 7.06 0.84
C HIS A 156 8.46 6.10 -0.23
N SER A 157 7.15 5.99 -0.47
CA SER A 157 6.61 5.19 -1.57
C SER A 157 5.34 5.80 -2.16
N TYR A 158 5.12 5.54 -3.46
CA TYR A 158 3.95 6.04 -4.17
C TYR A 158 2.77 5.08 -4.05
N MET A 159 1.59 5.62 -3.75
CA MET A 159 0.38 4.81 -3.56
C MET A 159 -0.36 4.58 -4.87
N GLY A 160 0.28 3.88 -5.78
CA GLY A 160 -0.40 3.40 -6.96
C GLY A 160 -1.45 2.34 -6.62
N SER A 161 -2.50 2.28 -7.40
CA SER A 161 -3.59 1.33 -7.26
C SER A 161 -3.95 0.69 -8.58
N MET A 162 -4.46 -0.52 -8.49
CA MET A 162 -4.89 -1.31 -9.61
C MET A 162 -6.34 -1.73 -9.41
N TRP A 163 -7.13 -1.61 -10.46
CA TRP A 163 -8.51 -2.06 -10.52
C TRP A 163 -8.55 -3.40 -11.25
N TRP A 164 -9.02 -4.42 -10.54
CA TRP A 164 -9.07 -5.80 -11.02
C TRP A 164 -10.50 -6.24 -11.24
N TYR A 165 -10.72 -6.95 -12.34
CA TYR A 165 -11.97 -7.64 -12.60
C TYR A 165 -11.77 -9.15 -12.41
N SER A 166 -12.79 -9.86 -11.98
CA SER A 166 -12.79 -11.33 -11.93
C SER A 166 -12.72 -11.90 -13.32
N GLU A 167 -11.67 -12.65 -13.65
CA GLU A 167 -11.57 -13.31 -14.97
C GLU A 167 -12.72 -14.28 -15.19
N LYS A 168 -13.16 -14.98 -14.13
CA LYS A 168 -14.30 -15.88 -14.19
C LYS A 168 -15.59 -15.16 -14.61
N GLN A 169 -15.84 -13.98 -14.05
CA GLN A 169 -17.01 -13.17 -14.42
C GLN A 169 -16.84 -12.53 -15.81
N TRP A 170 -15.62 -12.11 -16.16
CA TRP A 170 -15.32 -11.54 -17.46
C TRP A 170 -15.67 -12.50 -18.61
N GLN A 171 -15.39 -13.77 -18.44
CA GLN A 171 -15.69 -14.81 -19.45
C GLN A 171 -17.18 -15.07 -19.65
N THR A 172 -18.05 -14.47 -18.82
CA THR A 172 -19.51 -14.60 -18.93
C THR A 172 -20.19 -13.41 -19.58
N LEU A 173 -19.42 -12.33 -19.86
CA LEU A 173 -19.93 -11.14 -20.56
C LEU A 173 -19.93 -11.32 -22.08
#